data_34d138cc08f5183f8b9105814aab1274
#
_entry.id   34d138cc08f5183f8b9105814aab1274
#
_cell.length_a   1.000
_cell.length_b   1.000
_cell.length_c   1.000
_cell.angle_alpha   90.00
_cell.angle_beta   90.00
_cell.angle_gamma   90.00
#
_symmetry.space_group_name_H-M   'P 1'
#
loop_
_entity.id
_entity.type
_entity.pdbx_description
1 polymer ?
#
loop_
_entity_poly.entity_id
_entity_poly.type
_entity_poly.pdbx_seq_one_letter_code
_entity_poly.pdbx_strand_id
1 'polypeptide(L)'
;SHLPGLEFPADYPTYVPRQKVVEYFEAYARHFDIRPRFNETVVAIEKTGDGWAVKTASGKGFYVENVVLATGVNRVENIPRWSGDESFRGVIMHSRKYKNPKPFAGQKVLVIGMGNTGAEVALDLSLNGAETYISVRGPVSIVPRDVNGRPVQLTARAMSKLPFGLGDWIGTQIRKRVIGDLSKYGLKTDPTPPTVLLRKTGKTPVIDIGTVAQIKAGKIRVLPEVKRFFASEIEFMDGQKLPFDTVILATGYRARLQDFVPDLEGFLDKNGLPKQPVGTGKWDGLFFVGFDNYKLGGILGTIYNDSATVTQHIRARQTAESSV
;
A
#
# COMPACT_ATOMS: atom_id res chain seq x y z
N SER A 1 -5.17 -11.13 -12.49
CA SER A 1 -4.22 -11.02 -11.36
C SER A 1 -4.09 -12.37 -10.68
N HIS A 2 -3.28 -13.27 -11.19
CA HIS A 2 -3.00 -14.60 -10.65
C HIS A 2 -1.50 -14.72 -10.35
N LEU A 3 -1.11 -15.71 -9.57
CA LEU A 3 0.28 -16.11 -9.37
C LEU A 3 0.76 -17.05 -10.49
N PRO A 4 2.09 -17.19 -10.72
CA PRO A 4 2.62 -18.09 -11.73
C PRO A 4 2.16 -19.53 -11.54
N GLY A 5 1.78 -20.21 -12.63
CA GLY A 5 1.48 -21.64 -12.64
C GLY A 5 0.08 -22.07 -12.18
N LEU A 6 -0.73 -21.14 -11.63
CA LEU A 6 -2.13 -21.44 -11.28
C LEU A 6 -2.98 -20.18 -11.50
N GLU A 7 -3.99 -20.26 -12.36
CA GLU A 7 -4.92 -19.16 -12.61
C GLU A 7 -6.05 -19.13 -11.57
N PHE A 8 -6.74 -17.97 -11.47
CA PHE A 8 -8.01 -17.92 -10.75
C PHE A 8 -9.06 -18.81 -11.41
N PRO A 9 -9.94 -19.46 -10.65
CA PRO A 9 -11.11 -20.14 -11.20
C PRO A 9 -11.89 -19.25 -12.17
N ALA A 10 -12.36 -19.80 -13.29
CA ALA A 10 -13.00 -19.05 -14.36
C ALA A 10 -14.33 -18.39 -13.94
N ASP A 11 -14.96 -18.90 -12.88
CA ASP A 11 -16.20 -18.37 -12.27
C ASP A 11 -15.98 -17.20 -11.32
N TYR A 12 -14.72 -16.81 -11.07
CA TYR A 12 -14.45 -15.67 -10.19
C TYR A 12 -14.86 -14.35 -10.84
N PRO A 13 -15.50 -13.44 -10.08
CA PRO A 13 -15.88 -12.13 -10.58
C PRO A 13 -14.67 -11.24 -10.87
N THR A 14 -14.85 -10.19 -11.66
CA THR A 14 -13.80 -9.21 -11.98
C THR A 14 -13.12 -8.64 -10.72
N TYR A 15 -13.88 -8.37 -9.68
CA TYR A 15 -13.38 -7.99 -8.37
C TYR A 15 -13.59 -9.15 -7.40
N VAL A 16 -12.55 -9.94 -7.22
CA VAL A 16 -12.60 -11.17 -6.40
C VAL A 16 -12.77 -10.80 -4.93
N PRO A 17 -13.81 -11.32 -4.24
CA PRO A 17 -14.00 -11.12 -2.81
C PRO A 17 -12.80 -11.64 -2.00
N ARG A 18 -12.49 -10.96 -0.89
CA ARG A 18 -11.35 -11.29 -0.03
C ARG A 18 -11.28 -12.79 0.33
N GLN A 19 -12.41 -13.38 0.69
CA GLN A 19 -12.47 -14.80 1.08
C GLN A 19 -12.03 -15.72 -0.07
N LYS A 20 -12.48 -15.45 -1.29
CA LYS A 20 -12.08 -16.22 -2.48
C LYS A 20 -10.58 -16.04 -2.82
N VAL A 21 -9.99 -14.88 -2.52
CA VAL A 21 -8.54 -14.69 -2.65
C VAL A 21 -7.78 -15.54 -1.63
N VAL A 22 -8.26 -15.64 -0.39
CA VAL A 22 -7.68 -16.52 0.64
C VAL A 22 -7.75 -17.98 0.19
N GLU A 23 -8.90 -18.45 -0.27
CA GLU A 23 -9.11 -19.80 -0.79
C GLU A 23 -8.15 -20.11 -1.96
N TYR A 24 -7.94 -19.12 -2.85
CA TYR A 24 -6.97 -19.27 -3.94
C TYR A 24 -5.54 -19.41 -3.43
N PHE A 25 -5.11 -18.62 -2.44
CA PHE A 25 -3.77 -18.74 -1.88
C PHE A 25 -3.56 -20.07 -1.16
N GLU A 26 -4.57 -20.57 -0.45
CA GLU A 26 -4.53 -21.90 0.17
C GLU A 26 -4.46 -23.01 -0.88
N ALA A 27 -5.24 -22.91 -1.97
CA ALA A 27 -5.19 -23.85 -3.08
C ALA A 27 -3.82 -23.80 -3.78
N TYR A 28 -3.26 -22.60 -3.96
CA TYR A 28 -1.92 -22.40 -4.52
C TYR A 28 -0.84 -23.07 -3.67
N ALA A 29 -0.88 -22.88 -2.36
CA ALA A 29 0.06 -23.50 -1.45
C ALA A 29 -0.03 -25.05 -1.49
N ARG A 30 -1.24 -25.60 -1.53
CA ARG A 30 -1.44 -27.05 -1.69
C ARG A 30 -0.95 -27.57 -3.03
N HIS A 31 -1.25 -26.86 -4.12
CA HIS A 31 -0.87 -27.28 -5.47
C HIS A 31 0.64 -27.39 -5.66
N PHE A 32 1.41 -26.50 -5.05
CA PHE A 32 2.88 -26.47 -5.13
C PHE A 32 3.57 -27.06 -3.90
N ASP A 33 2.85 -27.74 -3.00
CA ASP A 33 3.37 -28.32 -1.74
C ASP A 33 4.20 -27.29 -0.92
N ILE A 34 3.74 -26.05 -0.86
CA ILE A 34 4.42 -25.00 -0.11
C ILE A 34 4.13 -25.20 1.38
N ARG A 35 5.18 -25.44 2.17
CA ARG A 35 5.11 -25.71 3.61
C ARG A 35 5.79 -24.59 4.41
N PRO A 36 5.09 -23.48 4.72
CA PRO A 36 5.67 -22.40 5.49
C PRO A 36 5.87 -22.81 6.95
N ARG A 37 6.95 -22.30 7.54
CA ARG A 37 7.18 -22.39 9.00
C ARG A 37 6.52 -21.20 9.65
N PHE A 38 5.38 -21.41 10.29
CA PHE A 38 4.66 -20.37 11.03
C PHE A 38 5.31 -20.08 12.38
N ASN A 39 4.99 -18.90 12.95
CA ASN A 39 5.49 -18.42 14.25
C ASN A 39 7.03 -18.31 14.34
N GLU A 40 7.70 -18.16 13.20
CA GLU A 40 9.13 -17.96 13.10
C GLU A 40 9.42 -16.53 12.62
N THR A 41 9.51 -15.59 13.55
CA THR A 41 9.87 -14.20 13.24
C THR A 41 11.36 -14.10 12.99
N VAL A 42 11.76 -13.72 11.77
CA VAL A 42 13.14 -13.41 11.45
C VAL A 42 13.52 -12.07 12.09
N VAL A 43 14.60 -12.05 12.86
CA VAL A 43 15.10 -10.87 13.60
C VAL A 43 16.42 -10.36 13.05
N ALA A 44 17.22 -11.20 12.37
CA ALA A 44 18.46 -10.77 11.73
C ALA A 44 18.76 -11.61 10.47
N ILE A 45 19.28 -10.93 9.45
CA ILE A 45 19.86 -11.51 8.24
C ILE A 45 21.19 -10.80 8.00
N GLU A 46 22.27 -11.55 8.13
CA GLU A 46 23.64 -11.01 8.08
C GLU A 46 24.47 -11.77 7.07
N LYS A 47 25.30 -11.07 6.29
CA LYS A 47 26.25 -11.70 5.37
C LYS A 47 27.32 -12.44 6.17
N THR A 48 27.62 -13.69 5.82
CA THR A 48 28.60 -14.54 6.52
C THR A 48 29.32 -15.43 5.47
N GLY A 49 30.56 -15.12 5.19
CA GLY A 49 31.28 -15.81 4.10
C GLY A 49 30.55 -15.65 2.77
N ASP A 50 30.35 -16.73 2.05
CA ASP A 50 29.67 -16.73 0.75
C ASP A 50 28.14 -16.78 0.85
N GLY A 51 27.59 -16.97 2.09
CA GLY A 51 26.16 -17.11 2.34
C GLY A 51 25.60 -16.05 3.29
N TRP A 52 24.45 -16.40 3.85
CA TRP A 52 23.68 -15.55 4.75
C TRP A 52 23.29 -16.30 6.01
N ALA A 53 23.55 -15.71 7.16
CA ALA A 53 23.04 -16.18 8.46
C ALA A 53 21.68 -15.57 8.71
N VAL A 54 20.65 -16.40 8.91
CA VAL A 54 19.28 -15.96 9.24
C VAL A 54 18.96 -16.39 10.66
N LYS A 55 18.61 -15.44 11.52
CA LYS A 55 18.26 -15.69 12.94
C LYS A 55 16.79 -15.40 13.18
N THR A 56 16.14 -16.23 13.99
CA THR A 56 14.73 -16.06 14.38
C THR A 56 14.60 -15.71 15.86
N ALA A 57 13.46 -15.12 16.22
CA ALA A 57 13.15 -14.77 17.62
C ALA A 57 13.04 -16.02 18.53
N SER A 58 12.79 -17.21 17.96
CA SER A 58 12.78 -18.47 18.68
C SER A 58 14.18 -19.01 19.01
N GLY A 59 15.24 -18.30 18.59
CA GLY A 59 16.65 -18.70 18.80
C GLY A 59 17.20 -19.64 17.71
N LYS A 60 16.42 -19.99 16.69
CA LYS A 60 16.93 -20.81 15.58
C LYS A 60 17.80 -19.98 14.65
N GLY A 61 18.87 -20.60 14.13
CA GLY A 61 19.74 -20.05 13.13
C GLY A 61 19.74 -20.93 11.88
N PHE A 62 19.80 -20.28 10.71
CA PHE A 62 19.95 -20.95 9.41
C PHE A 62 21.12 -20.30 8.68
N TYR A 63 21.93 -21.15 8.03
CA TYR A 63 22.92 -20.70 7.06
C TYR A 63 22.45 -21.09 5.67
N VAL A 64 22.37 -20.12 4.77
CA VAL A 64 21.80 -20.31 3.43
C VAL A 64 22.58 -19.49 2.39
N GLU A 65 22.68 -20.00 1.18
CA GLU A 65 23.32 -19.31 0.04
C GLU A 65 22.46 -18.15 -0.48
N ASN A 66 21.15 -18.35 -0.46
CA ASN A 66 20.21 -17.43 -1.05
C ASN A 66 19.07 -17.09 -0.07
N VAL A 67 18.76 -15.79 0.09
CA VAL A 67 17.63 -15.30 0.87
C VAL A 67 16.70 -14.50 -0.03
N VAL A 68 15.41 -14.84 -0.04
CA VAL A 68 14.38 -14.09 -0.74
C VAL A 68 13.51 -13.34 0.28
N LEU A 69 13.59 -12.03 0.29
CA LEU A 69 12.73 -11.16 1.09
C LEU A 69 11.42 -10.92 0.36
N ALA A 70 10.30 -11.34 0.97
CA ALA A 70 8.95 -11.17 0.45
C ALA A 70 7.99 -10.61 1.53
N THR A 71 8.53 -9.77 2.44
CA THR A 71 7.81 -9.24 3.61
C THR A 71 6.80 -8.14 3.29
N GLY A 72 6.78 -7.68 2.05
CA GLY A 72 5.88 -6.64 1.55
C GLY A 72 6.19 -5.24 2.07
N VAL A 73 5.51 -4.26 1.49
CA VAL A 73 5.72 -2.82 1.76
C VAL A 73 4.93 -2.31 2.98
N ASN A 74 3.93 -3.06 3.45
CA ASN A 74 3.02 -2.66 4.52
C ASN A 74 3.35 -3.35 5.86
N ARG A 75 4.64 -3.48 6.21
CA ARG A 75 5.09 -4.20 7.41
C ARG A 75 4.88 -3.41 8.69
N VAL A 76 5.35 -2.19 8.74
CA VAL A 76 5.32 -1.34 9.94
C VAL A 76 4.40 -0.15 9.74
N GLU A 77 3.55 0.13 10.71
CA GLU A 77 2.64 1.28 10.73
C GLU A 77 3.44 2.58 10.71
N ASN A 78 3.06 3.53 9.85
CA ASN A 78 3.62 4.86 9.88
C ASN A 78 2.77 5.72 10.81
N ILE A 79 3.23 5.94 12.03
CA ILE A 79 2.54 6.71 13.06
C ILE A 79 3.26 8.05 13.24
N PRO A 80 2.82 9.12 12.55
CA PRO A 80 3.32 10.47 12.81
C PRO A 80 2.95 10.91 14.23
N ARG A 81 3.72 11.86 14.74
CA ARG A 81 3.45 12.50 16.04
C ARG A 81 3.08 13.95 15.79
N TRP A 82 2.16 14.44 16.60
CA TRP A 82 1.75 15.84 16.61
C TRP A 82 1.93 16.43 18.01
N SER A 83 2.18 17.71 18.09
CA SER A 83 2.21 18.40 19.37
C SER A 83 0.87 18.22 20.09
N GLY A 84 0.90 17.73 21.33
CA GLY A 84 -0.26 17.53 22.17
C GLY A 84 -1.03 16.23 21.99
N ASP A 85 -0.61 15.33 21.07
CA ASP A 85 -1.31 14.07 20.82
C ASP A 85 -1.33 13.13 22.04
N GLU A 86 -0.37 13.28 22.95
CA GLU A 86 -0.30 12.51 24.20
C GLU A 86 -1.36 12.93 25.22
N SER A 87 -1.84 14.20 25.15
CA SER A 87 -2.87 14.73 26.04
C SER A 87 -4.30 14.51 25.56
N PHE A 88 -4.47 14.02 24.33
CA PHE A 88 -5.77 13.82 23.72
C PHE A 88 -6.55 12.71 24.44
N ARG A 89 -7.77 13.04 24.87
CA ARG A 89 -8.62 12.14 25.67
C ARG A 89 -9.41 11.15 24.81
N GLY A 90 -9.55 11.42 23.49
CA GLY A 90 -10.17 10.49 22.56
C GLY A 90 -9.23 9.34 22.19
N VAL A 91 -9.71 8.44 21.37
CA VAL A 91 -8.92 7.29 20.88
C VAL A 91 -8.10 7.69 19.66
N ILE A 92 -6.81 7.43 19.67
CA ILE A 92 -5.96 7.50 18.47
C ILE A 92 -5.55 6.08 18.10
N MET A 93 -5.87 5.64 16.87
CA MET A 93 -5.52 4.32 16.40
C MET A 93 -5.05 4.33 14.94
N HIS A 94 -4.12 3.43 14.58
CA HIS A 94 -3.75 3.24 13.19
C HIS A 94 -4.83 2.43 12.45
N SER A 95 -5.04 2.70 11.16
CA SER A 95 -6.02 2.03 10.30
C SER A 95 -5.86 0.49 10.25
N ARG A 96 -4.68 -0.07 10.55
CA ARG A 96 -4.47 -1.51 10.71
C ARG A 96 -5.38 -2.13 11.76
N LYS A 97 -5.72 -1.39 12.80
CA LYS A 97 -6.60 -1.83 13.88
C LYS A 97 -8.09 -1.70 13.56
N TYR A 98 -8.43 -0.94 12.51
CA TYR A 98 -9.81 -0.82 12.04
C TYR A 98 -10.29 -2.15 11.43
N LYS A 99 -11.40 -2.67 11.91
CA LYS A 99 -11.97 -3.95 11.46
C LYS A 99 -13.36 -3.80 10.83
N ASN A 100 -14.19 -2.95 11.40
CA ASN A 100 -15.55 -2.67 10.93
C ASN A 100 -16.05 -1.35 11.56
N PRO A 101 -17.10 -0.72 11.03
CA PRO A 101 -17.59 0.57 11.47
C PRO A 101 -18.44 0.54 12.76
N LYS A 102 -18.93 -0.61 13.20
CA LYS A 102 -19.89 -0.74 14.29
C LYS A 102 -19.48 -0.03 15.59
N PRO A 103 -18.21 -0.12 16.07
CA PRO A 103 -17.80 0.56 17.30
C PRO A 103 -17.84 2.08 17.23
N PHE A 104 -17.96 2.65 16.03
CA PHE A 104 -17.85 4.11 15.79
C PHE A 104 -19.21 4.76 15.49
N ALA A 105 -20.30 3.99 15.49
CA ALA A 105 -21.65 4.54 15.27
C ALA A 105 -21.98 5.61 16.32
N GLY A 106 -22.45 6.78 15.86
CA GLY A 106 -22.75 7.95 16.71
C GLY A 106 -21.51 8.74 17.16
N GLN A 107 -20.30 8.26 16.90
CA GLN A 107 -19.05 8.97 17.23
C GLN A 107 -18.70 10.00 16.16
N LYS A 108 -17.96 11.02 16.58
CA LYS A 108 -17.30 11.98 15.71
C LYS A 108 -15.88 11.50 15.40
N VAL A 109 -15.68 11.01 14.18
CA VAL A 109 -14.45 10.32 13.78
C VAL A 109 -13.67 11.15 12.76
N LEU A 110 -12.37 11.36 13.05
CA LEU A 110 -11.42 11.96 12.12
C LEU A 110 -10.53 10.87 11.50
N VAL A 111 -10.56 10.74 10.18
CA VAL A 111 -9.59 9.93 9.43
C VAL A 111 -8.47 10.85 8.95
N ILE A 112 -7.21 10.58 9.32
CA ILE A 112 -6.06 11.37 8.89
C ILE A 112 -5.37 10.67 7.71
N GLY A 113 -5.43 11.30 6.54
CA GLY A 113 -4.85 10.83 5.28
C GLY A 113 -5.88 10.29 4.30
N MET A 114 -5.73 10.68 3.03
CA MET A 114 -6.59 10.26 1.93
C MET A 114 -5.78 9.47 0.89
N GLY A 115 -5.27 8.32 1.30
CA GLY A 115 -4.91 7.22 0.42
C GLY A 115 -6.12 6.28 0.22
N ASN A 116 -5.93 5.14 -0.47
CA ASN A 116 -7.02 4.15 -0.63
C ASN A 116 -7.64 3.76 0.72
N THR A 117 -6.80 3.39 1.69
CA THR A 117 -7.27 3.02 3.04
C THR A 117 -8.08 4.13 3.71
N GLY A 118 -7.62 5.39 3.68
CA GLY A 118 -8.34 6.49 4.32
C GLY A 118 -9.67 6.79 3.65
N ALA A 119 -9.72 6.74 2.32
CA ALA A 119 -10.95 6.93 1.55
C ALA A 119 -11.97 5.82 1.84
N GLU A 120 -11.53 4.57 1.87
CA GLU A 120 -12.40 3.40 2.14
C GLU A 120 -12.91 3.37 3.59
N VAL A 121 -12.04 3.66 4.58
CA VAL A 121 -12.44 3.75 5.99
C VAL A 121 -13.43 4.90 6.21
N ALA A 122 -13.19 6.08 5.62
CA ALA A 122 -14.11 7.21 5.73
C ALA A 122 -15.47 6.90 5.08
N LEU A 123 -15.46 6.21 3.93
CA LEU A 123 -16.68 5.75 3.28
C LEU A 123 -17.47 4.80 4.18
N ASP A 124 -16.81 3.76 4.70
CA ASP A 124 -17.44 2.75 5.56
C ASP A 124 -18.03 3.37 6.83
N LEU A 125 -17.31 4.27 7.50
CA LEU A 125 -17.78 5.03 8.64
C LEU A 125 -19.02 5.87 8.32
N SER A 126 -18.98 6.63 7.22
CA SER A 126 -20.07 7.54 6.81
C SER A 126 -21.37 6.81 6.44
N LEU A 127 -21.26 5.57 5.94
CA LEU A 127 -22.40 4.72 5.60
C LEU A 127 -23.01 4.02 6.83
N ASN A 128 -22.28 3.98 7.95
CA ASN A 128 -22.66 3.22 9.14
C ASN A 128 -22.85 4.09 10.40
N GLY A 129 -23.22 5.36 10.21
CA GLY A 129 -23.73 6.22 11.28
C GLY A 129 -22.67 6.97 12.10
N ALA A 130 -21.40 6.98 11.69
CA ALA A 130 -20.40 7.87 12.27
C ALA A 130 -20.46 9.27 11.64
N GLU A 131 -20.29 10.33 12.44
CA GLU A 131 -20.03 11.68 11.94
C GLU A 131 -18.60 11.74 11.43
N THR A 132 -18.42 11.67 10.12
CA THR A 132 -17.13 11.36 9.50
C THR A 132 -16.43 12.57 8.93
N TYR A 133 -15.17 12.74 9.31
CA TYR A 133 -14.26 13.76 8.81
C TYR A 133 -13.01 13.11 8.22
N ILE A 134 -12.42 13.74 7.20
CA ILE A 134 -11.14 13.33 6.64
C ILE A 134 -10.19 14.51 6.54
N SER A 135 -9.01 14.40 7.17
CA SER A 135 -7.96 15.42 7.09
C SER A 135 -7.01 15.13 5.95
N VAL A 136 -6.79 16.12 5.09
CA VAL A 136 -6.00 15.98 3.86
C VAL A 136 -4.92 17.06 3.78
N ARG A 137 -3.65 16.63 3.79
CA ARG A 137 -2.49 17.55 3.80
C ARG A 137 -2.26 18.29 2.47
N GLY A 138 -2.56 17.66 1.35
CA GLY A 138 -2.24 18.22 0.04
C GLY A 138 -3.06 17.64 -1.08
N PRO A 139 -2.74 17.98 -2.35
CA PRO A 139 -3.48 17.49 -3.50
C PRO A 139 -3.53 15.97 -3.57
N VAL A 140 -4.68 15.42 -3.93
CA VAL A 140 -4.93 13.98 -4.03
C VAL A 140 -5.16 13.58 -5.48
N SER A 141 -4.52 12.49 -5.91
CA SER A 141 -4.83 11.87 -7.19
C SER A 141 -5.96 10.85 -6.99
N ILE A 142 -7.12 11.11 -7.59
CA ILE A 142 -8.30 10.24 -7.47
C ILE A 142 -8.69 9.77 -8.88
N VAL A 143 -9.01 8.49 -9.01
CA VAL A 143 -9.53 7.89 -10.24
C VAL A 143 -10.79 7.10 -9.94
N PRO A 144 -11.76 7.01 -10.88
CA PRO A 144 -12.91 6.14 -10.70
C PRO A 144 -12.45 4.67 -10.72
N ARG A 145 -13.18 3.78 -10.01
CA ARG A 145 -12.90 2.34 -10.06
C ARG A 145 -13.15 1.78 -11.45
N ASP A 146 -14.27 2.19 -12.05
CA ASP A 146 -14.71 1.73 -13.35
C ASP A 146 -14.95 2.90 -14.31
N VAL A 147 -14.67 2.66 -15.60
CA VAL A 147 -15.04 3.56 -16.71
C VAL A 147 -15.83 2.74 -17.71
N ASN A 148 -17.09 3.12 -17.96
CA ASN A 148 -18.01 2.38 -18.83
C ASN A 148 -18.07 0.86 -18.52
N GLY A 149 -18.17 0.51 -17.23
CA GLY A 149 -18.24 -0.88 -16.76
C GLY A 149 -16.93 -1.67 -16.84
N ARG A 150 -15.82 -1.02 -17.19
CA ARG A 150 -14.48 -1.66 -17.23
C ARG A 150 -13.58 -1.11 -16.13
N PRO A 151 -12.81 -1.97 -15.44
CA PRO A 151 -11.83 -1.53 -14.46
C PRO A 151 -10.87 -0.49 -15.01
N VAL A 152 -10.71 0.64 -14.31
CA VAL A 152 -9.83 1.74 -14.76
C VAL A 152 -8.38 1.29 -14.94
N GLN A 153 -7.93 0.30 -14.19
CA GLN A 153 -6.57 -0.24 -14.31
C GLN A 153 -6.32 -0.91 -15.66
N LEU A 154 -7.29 -1.63 -16.21
CA LEU A 154 -7.20 -2.23 -17.56
C LEU A 154 -7.18 -1.14 -18.64
N THR A 155 -8.03 -0.14 -18.46
CA THR A 155 -8.07 1.03 -19.35
C THR A 155 -6.75 1.80 -19.30
N ALA A 156 -6.18 2.05 -18.11
CA ALA A 156 -4.89 2.72 -17.95
C ALA A 156 -3.74 1.94 -18.61
N ARG A 157 -3.75 0.59 -18.47
CA ARG A 157 -2.74 -0.27 -19.11
C ARG A 157 -2.85 -0.23 -20.65
N ALA A 158 -4.06 -0.21 -21.21
CA ALA A 158 -4.26 -0.06 -22.65
C ALA A 158 -3.79 1.33 -23.13
N MET A 159 -4.18 2.39 -22.42
CA MET A 159 -3.79 3.76 -22.77
C MET A 159 -2.28 4.03 -22.61
N SER A 160 -1.58 3.33 -21.70
CA SER A 160 -0.13 3.51 -21.52
C SER A 160 0.70 3.07 -22.74
N LYS A 161 0.09 2.35 -23.70
CA LYS A 161 0.70 1.95 -24.96
C LYS A 161 0.56 3.02 -26.06
N LEU A 162 -0.25 4.06 -25.84
CA LEU A 162 -0.43 5.14 -26.81
C LEU A 162 0.80 6.08 -26.80
N PRO A 163 1.26 6.51 -28.00
CA PRO A 163 2.43 7.37 -28.12
C PRO A 163 2.18 8.79 -27.59
N PHE A 164 3.27 9.54 -27.37
CA PHE A 164 3.27 10.98 -27.08
C PHE A 164 2.41 11.44 -25.88
N GLY A 165 2.20 10.59 -24.88
CA GLY A 165 1.41 10.96 -23.69
C GLY A 165 -0.10 11.11 -23.94
N LEU A 166 -0.58 10.72 -25.13
CA LEU A 166 -2.00 10.78 -25.50
C LEU A 166 -2.87 10.00 -24.50
N GLY A 167 -2.41 8.84 -24.04
CA GLY A 167 -3.10 8.06 -23.03
C GLY A 167 -3.25 8.79 -21.70
N ASP A 168 -2.23 9.50 -21.23
CA ASP A 168 -2.27 10.29 -20.01
C ASP A 168 -3.22 11.49 -20.14
N TRP A 169 -3.25 12.13 -21.31
CA TRP A 169 -4.18 13.22 -21.61
C TRP A 169 -5.64 12.73 -21.59
N ILE A 170 -5.94 11.62 -22.31
CA ILE A 170 -7.30 11.01 -22.33
C ILE A 170 -7.71 10.63 -20.90
N GLY A 171 -6.87 9.94 -20.15
CA GLY A 171 -7.11 9.54 -18.78
C GLY A 171 -7.40 10.74 -17.87
N THR A 172 -6.71 11.86 -18.08
CA THR A 172 -6.95 13.11 -17.35
C THR A 172 -8.32 13.70 -17.68
N GLN A 173 -8.75 13.71 -18.95
CA GLN A 173 -10.09 14.20 -19.35
C GLN A 173 -11.20 13.32 -18.75
N ILE A 174 -11.05 12.00 -18.81
CA ILE A 174 -11.99 11.06 -18.19
C ILE A 174 -12.10 11.34 -16.67
N ARG A 175 -10.96 11.45 -15.98
CA ARG A 175 -10.94 11.78 -14.55
C ARG A 175 -11.68 13.08 -14.25
N LYS A 176 -11.40 14.16 -14.97
CA LYS A 176 -12.05 15.46 -14.81
C LYS A 176 -13.56 15.36 -14.99
N ARG A 177 -14.02 14.57 -15.96
CA ARG A 177 -15.45 14.42 -16.24
C ARG A 177 -16.17 13.56 -15.21
N VAL A 178 -15.56 12.47 -14.73
CA VAL A 178 -16.17 11.50 -13.81
C VAL A 178 -16.08 11.98 -12.35
N ILE A 179 -14.91 12.41 -11.90
CA ILE A 179 -14.68 12.87 -10.54
C ILE A 179 -15.17 14.31 -10.35
N GLY A 180 -14.94 15.16 -11.34
CA GLY A 180 -15.30 16.58 -11.30
C GLY A 180 -14.36 17.41 -10.42
N ASP A 181 -14.75 18.69 -10.20
CA ASP A 181 -14.04 19.60 -9.31
C ASP A 181 -14.48 19.35 -7.85
N LEU A 182 -13.52 19.06 -7.00
CA LEU A 182 -13.72 18.81 -5.58
C LEU A 182 -13.23 19.99 -4.71
N SER A 183 -12.72 21.07 -5.30
CA SER A 183 -12.16 22.21 -4.57
C SER A 183 -13.19 22.89 -3.64
N LYS A 184 -14.44 22.98 -4.09
CA LYS A 184 -15.56 23.51 -3.29
C LYS A 184 -15.91 22.68 -2.05
N TYR A 185 -15.41 21.45 -1.96
CA TYR A 185 -15.54 20.58 -0.80
C TYR A 185 -14.26 20.51 0.04
N GLY A 186 -13.29 21.40 -0.22
CA GLY A 186 -12.02 21.46 0.49
C GLY A 186 -10.94 20.48 -0.01
N LEU A 187 -11.21 19.72 -1.08
CA LEU A 187 -10.29 18.71 -1.60
C LEU A 187 -9.64 19.15 -2.92
N LYS A 188 -8.34 19.43 -2.86
CA LYS A 188 -7.56 19.76 -4.07
C LYS A 188 -7.17 18.49 -4.81
N THR A 189 -7.39 18.47 -6.14
CA THR A 189 -6.98 17.36 -6.99
C THR A 189 -5.57 17.61 -7.54
N ASP A 190 -4.71 16.59 -7.50
CA ASP A 190 -3.37 16.68 -8.11
C ASP A 190 -3.50 16.80 -9.64
N PRO A 191 -2.91 17.85 -10.25
CA PRO A 191 -2.99 18.05 -11.70
C PRO A 191 -2.17 17.03 -12.49
N THR A 192 -1.18 16.38 -11.86
CA THR A 192 -0.30 15.39 -12.50
C THR A 192 -1.10 14.16 -12.92
N PRO A 193 -0.89 13.63 -14.14
CA PRO A 193 -1.49 12.37 -14.53
C PRO A 193 -1.15 11.25 -13.53
N PRO A 194 -2.13 10.41 -13.13
CA PRO A 194 -1.93 9.39 -12.09
C PRO A 194 -0.78 8.42 -12.41
N THR A 195 -0.60 8.06 -13.69
CA THR A 195 0.49 7.19 -14.15
C THR A 195 1.86 7.83 -14.00
N VAL A 196 1.98 9.13 -14.26
CA VAL A 196 3.21 9.90 -14.08
C VAL A 196 3.53 10.04 -12.59
N LEU A 197 2.52 10.35 -11.76
CA LEU A 197 2.67 10.45 -10.31
C LEU A 197 3.16 9.12 -9.71
N LEU A 198 2.54 8.01 -10.11
CA LEU A 198 2.95 6.67 -9.69
C LEU A 198 4.43 6.39 -10.03
N ARG A 199 4.83 6.58 -11.29
CA ARG A 199 6.22 6.34 -11.74
C ARG A 199 7.24 7.21 -11.01
N LYS A 200 6.91 8.47 -10.70
CA LYS A 200 7.83 9.41 -10.06
C LYS A 200 7.93 9.24 -8.54
N THR A 201 6.86 8.83 -7.90
CA THR A 201 6.75 8.91 -6.43
C THR A 201 6.39 7.60 -5.76
N GLY A 202 5.95 6.57 -6.51
CA GLY A 202 5.38 5.34 -5.97
C GLY A 202 4.00 5.51 -5.33
N LYS A 203 3.40 6.71 -5.42
CA LYS A 203 2.06 6.95 -4.86
C LYS A 203 0.98 6.45 -5.83
N THR A 204 0.23 5.46 -5.40
CA THR A 204 -0.95 4.99 -6.12
C THR A 204 -2.08 6.02 -6.02
N PRO A 205 -2.85 6.25 -7.09
CA PRO A 205 -4.06 7.07 -6.99
C PRO A 205 -5.08 6.41 -6.06
N VAL A 206 -5.92 7.22 -5.45
CA VAL A 206 -7.12 6.76 -4.74
C VAL A 206 -8.11 6.24 -5.76
N ILE A 207 -8.51 4.98 -5.62
CA ILE A 207 -9.56 4.37 -6.43
C ILE A 207 -10.89 4.66 -5.76
N ASP A 208 -11.69 5.54 -6.35
CA ASP A 208 -12.98 5.92 -5.78
C ASP A 208 -14.00 4.79 -5.94
N ILE A 209 -14.52 4.34 -4.82
CA ILE A 209 -15.60 3.33 -4.72
C ILE A 209 -16.87 3.91 -4.10
N GLY A 210 -16.97 5.24 -4.02
CA GLY A 210 -18.11 5.95 -3.46
C GLY A 210 -17.77 7.09 -2.48
N THR A 211 -16.52 7.21 -2.07
CA THR A 211 -16.07 8.24 -1.13
C THR A 211 -16.32 9.65 -1.66
N VAL A 212 -16.08 9.88 -2.96
CA VAL A 212 -16.34 11.17 -3.61
C VAL A 212 -17.83 11.52 -3.56
N ALA A 213 -18.71 10.55 -3.74
CA ALA A 213 -20.16 10.77 -3.63
C ALA A 213 -20.56 11.20 -2.20
N GLN A 214 -20.01 10.56 -1.17
CA GLN A 214 -20.26 10.93 0.23
C GLN A 214 -19.68 12.31 0.59
N ILE A 215 -18.53 12.68 0.04
CA ILE A 215 -17.97 14.04 0.18
C ILE A 215 -18.91 15.07 -0.46
N LYS A 216 -19.36 14.83 -1.69
CA LYS A 216 -20.29 15.72 -2.41
C LYS A 216 -21.64 15.86 -1.70
N ALA A 217 -22.11 14.80 -1.03
CA ALA A 217 -23.32 14.79 -0.24
C ALA A 217 -23.14 15.43 1.17
N GLY A 218 -21.94 15.85 1.54
CA GLY A 218 -21.64 16.42 2.86
C GLY A 218 -21.64 15.41 4.01
N LYS A 219 -21.66 14.10 3.70
CA LYS A 219 -21.61 13.01 4.67
C LYS A 219 -20.18 12.74 5.17
N ILE A 220 -19.18 13.08 4.36
CA ILE A 220 -17.77 13.11 4.75
C ILE A 220 -17.32 14.55 4.61
N ARG A 221 -16.90 15.18 5.71
CA ARG A 221 -16.37 16.55 5.71
C ARG A 221 -14.86 16.53 5.55
N VAL A 222 -14.35 17.27 4.57
CA VAL A 222 -12.90 17.39 4.34
C VAL A 222 -12.35 18.55 5.17
N LEU A 223 -11.27 18.27 5.89
CA LEU A 223 -10.53 19.24 6.70
C LEU A 223 -9.09 19.33 6.20
N PRO A 224 -8.43 20.48 6.40
CA PRO A 224 -7.01 20.61 6.06
C PRO A 224 -6.12 19.76 6.98
N GLU A 225 -4.80 19.90 6.82
CA GLU A 225 -3.81 19.21 7.64
C GLU A 225 -3.99 19.51 9.13
N VAL A 226 -3.83 18.49 9.95
CA VAL A 226 -3.79 18.65 11.41
C VAL A 226 -2.55 19.42 11.82
N LYS A 227 -2.72 20.46 12.63
CA LYS A 227 -1.66 21.30 13.18
C LYS A 227 -1.18 20.78 14.53
N ARG A 228 -2.11 20.57 15.47
CA ARG A 228 -1.82 20.05 16.83
C ARG A 228 -3.08 19.51 17.50
N PHE A 229 -2.86 18.74 18.53
CA PHE A 229 -3.90 18.19 19.39
C PHE A 229 -3.99 18.99 20.69
N PHE A 230 -5.19 19.01 21.26
CA PHE A 230 -5.51 19.40 22.63
C PHE A 230 -6.22 18.27 23.34
N ALA A 231 -6.52 18.42 24.61
CA ALA A 231 -7.15 17.36 25.40
C ALA A 231 -8.50 16.89 24.85
N SER A 232 -9.30 17.78 24.25
CA SER A 232 -10.65 17.46 23.75
C SER A 232 -10.91 17.85 22.31
N GLU A 233 -9.97 18.52 21.66
CA GLU A 233 -10.15 19.06 20.30
C GLU A 233 -8.84 19.00 19.50
N ILE A 234 -8.96 19.12 18.18
CA ILE A 234 -7.85 19.13 17.24
C ILE A 234 -7.88 20.44 16.45
N GLU A 235 -6.74 21.14 16.39
CA GLU A 235 -6.54 22.33 15.58
C GLU A 235 -5.99 21.97 14.21
N PHE A 236 -6.57 22.55 13.18
CA PHE A 236 -6.17 22.39 11.78
C PHE A 236 -5.37 23.60 11.29
N MET A 237 -4.71 23.46 10.12
CA MET A 237 -3.84 24.51 9.56
C MET A 237 -4.58 25.79 9.19
N ASP A 238 -5.89 25.77 9.03
CA ASP A 238 -6.75 26.94 8.81
C ASP A 238 -7.23 27.64 10.11
N GLY A 239 -6.80 27.11 11.27
CA GLY A 239 -7.14 27.64 12.59
C GLY A 239 -8.44 27.09 13.18
N GLN A 240 -9.22 26.29 12.43
CA GLN A 240 -10.39 25.62 13.01
C GLN A 240 -9.98 24.67 14.13
N LYS A 241 -10.82 24.58 15.17
CA LYS A 241 -10.70 23.61 16.25
C LYS A 241 -11.99 22.82 16.37
N LEU A 242 -11.90 21.50 16.33
CA LEU A 242 -13.06 20.63 16.40
C LEU A 242 -12.80 19.48 17.38
N PRO A 243 -13.82 19.09 18.16
CA PRO A 243 -13.75 17.92 19.04
C PRO A 243 -13.93 16.63 18.23
N PHE A 244 -13.24 15.55 18.68
CA PHE A 244 -13.38 14.22 18.11
C PHE A 244 -13.35 13.17 19.21
N ASP A 245 -14.12 12.08 19.03
CA ASP A 245 -14.10 10.92 19.90
C ASP A 245 -12.98 9.97 19.50
N THR A 246 -12.77 9.82 18.19
CA THR A 246 -11.78 8.90 17.65
C THR A 246 -11.03 9.52 16.46
N VAL A 247 -9.72 9.24 16.42
CA VAL A 247 -8.83 9.55 15.29
C VAL A 247 -8.28 8.25 14.71
N ILE A 248 -8.48 8.04 13.40
CA ILE A 248 -7.95 6.90 12.67
C ILE A 248 -6.83 7.36 11.75
N LEU A 249 -5.62 6.90 12.02
CA LEU A 249 -4.43 7.22 11.25
C LEU A 249 -4.36 6.35 9.99
N ALA A 250 -4.80 6.87 8.85
CA ALA A 250 -4.65 6.27 7.53
C ALA A 250 -3.37 6.77 6.84
N THR A 251 -2.30 6.81 7.60
CA THR A 251 -1.00 7.43 7.27
C THR A 251 -0.02 6.49 6.58
N GLY A 252 -0.48 5.27 6.28
CA GLY A 252 0.26 4.26 5.53
C GLY A 252 1.27 3.47 6.35
N TYR A 253 2.20 2.87 5.63
CA TYR A 253 3.14 1.89 6.18
C TYR A 253 4.55 2.12 5.65
N ARG A 254 5.52 1.42 6.27
CA ARG A 254 6.92 1.36 5.82
C ARG A 254 7.40 -0.09 5.81
N ALA A 255 8.23 -0.46 4.85
CA ALA A 255 8.82 -1.80 4.77
C ALA A 255 9.83 -2.04 5.91
N ARG A 256 10.63 -1.03 6.26
CA ARG A 256 11.64 -1.06 7.33
C ARG A 256 12.51 -2.32 7.31
N LEU A 257 13.08 -2.61 6.15
CA LEU A 257 13.91 -3.80 5.95
C LEU A 257 15.19 -3.78 6.80
N GLN A 258 15.70 -2.60 7.12
CA GLN A 258 16.88 -2.40 7.96
C GLN A 258 16.67 -2.91 9.42
N ASP A 259 15.43 -3.12 9.86
CA ASP A 259 15.16 -3.66 11.19
C ASP A 259 15.74 -5.07 11.38
N PHE A 260 15.90 -5.82 10.28
CA PHE A 260 16.40 -7.20 10.32
C PHE A 260 17.45 -7.50 9.23
N VAL A 261 17.72 -6.58 8.32
CA VAL A 261 18.86 -6.61 7.38
C VAL A 261 19.61 -5.29 7.54
N PRO A 262 20.53 -5.17 8.49
CA PRO A 262 21.11 -3.87 8.88
C PRO A 262 21.90 -3.20 7.76
N ASP A 263 22.60 -3.97 6.92
CA ASP A 263 23.50 -3.44 5.89
C ASP A 263 22.83 -3.32 4.51
N LEU A 264 21.77 -2.50 4.41
CA LEU A 264 21.10 -2.16 3.16
C LEU A 264 21.33 -0.70 2.70
N GLU A 265 22.29 0.00 3.31
CA GLU A 265 22.62 1.36 2.90
C GLU A 265 23.14 1.36 1.45
N GLY A 266 22.62 2.29 0.64
CA GLY A 266 22.92 2.39 -0.79
C GLY A 266 22.07 1.47 -1.69
N PHE A 267 21.49 0.38 -1.17
CA PHE A 267 20.61 -0.51 -1.93
C PHE A 267 19.15 -0.02 -1.97
N LEU A 268 18.69 0.64 -0.91
CA LEU A 268 17.33 1.16 -0.81
C LEU A 268 17.21 2.54 -1.48
N ASP A 269 16.01 2.84 -1.95
CA ASP A 269 15.61 4.15 -2.44
C ASP A 269 15.23 5.10 -1.27
N LYS A 270 14.83 6.34 -1.61
CA LYS A 270 14.39 7.36 -0.63
C LYS A 270 13.13 6.96 0.18
N ASN A 271 12.38 5.97 -0.28
CA ASN A 271 11.19 5.44 0.40
C ASN A 271 11.50 4.21 1.26
N GLY A 272 12.78 3.78 1.30
CA GLY A 272 13.23 2.58 2.01
C GLY A 272 12.86 1.28 1.30
N LEU A 273 12.67 1.32 -0.02
CA LEU A 273 12.37 0.16 -0.87
C LEU A 273 13.60 -0.25 -1.69
N PRO A 274 13.79 -1.55 -1.95
CA PRO A 274 14.86 -2.03 -2.82
C PRO A 274 14.77 -1.39 -4.21
N LYS A 275 15.90 -0.92 -4.74
CA LYS A 275 15.99 -0.33 -6.08
C LYS A 275 15.84 -1.35 -7.20
N GLN A 276 16.09 -2.63 -6.89
CA GLN A 276 16.04 -3.75 -7.81
C GLN A 276 15.77 -5.06 -7.06
N PRO A 277 15.23 -6.11 -7.73
CA PRO A 277 14.90 -7.37 -7.08
C PRO A 277 16.10 -8.27 -6.77
N VAL A 278 17.28 -7.98 -7.32
CA VAL A 278 18.49 -8.80 -7.21
C VAL A 278 19.58 -8.02 -6.50
N GLY A 279 20.09 -8.54 -5.39
CA GLY A 279 21.26 -8.02 -4.72
C GLY A 279 22.53 -8.28 -5.52
N THR A 280 23.47 -7.32 -5.52
CA THR A 280 24.76 -7.42 -6.22
C THR A 280 25.90 -7.00 -5.30
N GLY A 281 27.11 -7.48 -5.57
CA GLY A 281 28.29 -7.18 -4.76
C GLY A 281 28.15 -7.73 -3.34
N LYS A 282 28.25 -6.88 -2.31
CA LYS A 282 28.09 -7.33 -0.91
C LYS A 282 26.70 -7.89 -0.59
N TRP A 283 25.69 -7.62 -1.41
CA TRP A 283 24.32 -8.17 -1.27
C TRP A 283 24.05 -9.37 -2.18
N ASP A 284 25.08 -9.94 -2.81
CA ASP A 284 24.93 -11.11 -3.66
C ASP A 284 24.34 -12.30 -2.87
N GLY A 285 23.35 -12.99 -3.46
CA GLY A 285 22.54 -14.00 -2.79
C GLY A 285 21.34 -13.45 -1.99
N LEU A 286 21.12 -12.12 -1.95
CA LEU A 286 19.96 -11.50 -1.35
C LEU A 286 19.00 -11.02 -2.44
N PHE A 287 17.73 -11.41 -2.35
CA PHE A 287 16.70 -11.12 -3.35
C PHE A 287 15.47 -10.49 -2.73
N PHE A 288 14.69 -9.75 -3.54
CA PHE A 288 13.53 -9.00 -3.08
C PHE A 288 12.36 -9.21 -4.04
N VAL A 289 11.19 -9.57 -3.52
CA VAL A 289 9.99 -9.82 -4.30
C VAL A 289 8.83 -9.00 -3.76
N GLY A 290 8.14 -8.27 -4.65
CA GLY A 290 6.94 -7.52 -4.32
C GLY A 290 7.17 -6.14 -3.69
N PHE A 291 8.30 -5.49 -3.96
CA PHE A 291 8.62 -4.15 -3.42
C PHE A 291 8.51 -3.01 -4.44
N ASP A 292 8.38 -3.29 -5.73
CA ASP A 292 8.28 -2.25 -6.75
C ASP A 292 6.87 -1.64 -6.79
N ASN A 293 6.72 -0.48 -6.17
CA ASN A 293 5.49 0.29 -6.15
C ASN A 293 5.36 1.30 -7.30
N TYR A 294 6.33 1.37 -8.21
CA TYR A 294 6.39 2.40 -9.26
C TYR A 294 5.77 1.96 -10.59
N LYS A 295 5.40 0.68 -10.71
CA LYS A 295 4.85 0.08 -11.94
C LYS A 295 3.34 -0.09 -11.90
N LEU A 296 2.73 0.01 -13.07
CA LEU A 296 1.32 -0.37 -13.28
C LEU A 296 1.17 -1.89 -13.15
N GLY A 297 0.05 -2.34 -12.58
CA GLY A 297 -0.26 -3.77 -12.48
C GLY A 297 -0.53 -4.26 -11.05
N GLY A 298 -0.30 -3.40 -10.06
CA GLY A 298 -0.52 -3.72 -8.65
C GLY A 298 0.50 -4.72 -8.10
N ILE A 299 0.35 -5.06 -6.83
CA ILE A 299 1.33 -5.87 -6.10
C ILE A 299 1.51 -7.28 -6.67
N LEU A 300 0.42 -7.93 -7.12
CA LEU A 300 0.52 -9.28 -7.70
C LEU A 300 1.26 -9.28 -9.05
N GLY A 301 1.10 -8.22 -9.86
CA GLY A 301 1.88 -8.05 -11.09
C GLY A 301 3.37 -7.84 -10.81
N THR A 302 3.69 -7.09 -9.76
CA THR A 302 5.09 -6.91 -9.31
C THR A 302 5.67 -8.24 -8.83
N ILE A 303 4.96 -8.99 -7.98
CA ILE A 303 5.39 -10.32 -7.50
C ILE A 303 5.64 -11.25 -8.68
N TYR A 304 4.75 -11.28 -9.68
CA TYR A 304 4.89 -12.13 -10.85
C TYR A 304 6.20 -11.84 -11.61
N ASN A 305 6.50 -10.57 -11.86
CA ASN A 305 7.71 -10.17 -12.60
C ASN A 305 8.99 -10.40 -11.77
N ASP A 306 8.98 -10.01 -10.50
CA ASP A 306 10.14 -10.14 -9.63
C ASP A 306 10.48 -11.61 -9.40
N SER A 307 9.47 -12.49 -9.19
CA SER A 307 9.70 -13.92 -8.97
C SER A 307 10.37 -14.60 -10.17
N ALA A 308 9.97 -14.23 -11.39
CA ALA A 308 10.63 -14.74 -12.61
C ALA A 308 12.11 -14.33 -12.65
N THR A 309 12.40 -13.04 -12.42
CA THR A 309 13.78 -12.53 -12.39
C THR A 309 14.63 -13.19 -11.31
N VAL A 310 14.10 -13.28 -10.09
CA VAL A 310 14.80 -13.90 -8.94
C VAL A 310 15.07 -15.38 -9.19
N THR A 311 14.09 -16.14 -9.69
CA THR A 311 14.26 -17.55 -10.00
C THR A 311 15.35 -17.80 -11.05
N GLN A 312 15.40 -16.95 -12.09
CA GLN A 312 16.44 -17.03 -13.11
C GLN A 312 17.85 -16.86 -12.52
N HIS A 313 18.02 -15.87 -11.64
CA HIS A 313 19.32 -15.61 -11.00
C HIS A 313 19.73 -16.72 -10.03
N ILE A 314 18.81 -17.25 -9.22
CA ILE A 314 19.11 -18.38 -8.31
C ILE A 314 19.56 -19.59 -9.11
N ARG A 315 18.85 -19.93 -10.21
CA ARG A 315 19.25 -21.06 -11.07
C ARG A 315 20.63 -20.88 -11.69
N ALA A 316 20.95 -19.68 -12.17
CA ALA A 316 22.26 -19.38 -12.76
C ALA A 316 23.39 -19.59 -11.74
N ARG A 317 23.20 -19.19 -10.47
CA ARG A 317 24.16 -19.42 -9.39
C ARG A 317 24.39 -20.91 -9.13
N GLN A 318 23.31 -21.68 -8.99
CA GLN A 318 23.39 -23.14 -8.76
C GLN A 318 24.13 -23.88 -9.90
N THR A 319 23.95 -23.42 -11.15
CA THR A 319 24.64 -24.03 -12.30
C THR A 319 26.12 -23.69 -12.30
N ALA A 320 26.49 -22.46 -11.91
CA ALA A 320 27.92 -22.05 -11.83
C ALA A 320 28.67 -22.84 -10.74
N GLU A 321 28.04 -23.07 -9.58
CA GLU A 321 28.60 -23.84 -8.47
C GLU A 321 28.76 -25.35 -8.81
N SER A 322 27.85 -25.90 -9.63
CA SER A 322 27.91 -27.30 -10.08
C SER A 322 28.98 -27.56 -11.16
N SER A 323 29.58 -26.48 -11.70
CA SER A 323 30.57 -26.55 -12.79
C SER A 323 32.00 -26.37 -12.30
N VAL A 324 32.22 -26.17 -11.00
CA VAL A 324 33.51 -26.10 -10.29
C VAL A 324 33.70 -27.36 -9.47
#